data_5cf58c6ae1f67d880e9eaab994479bdc
#
_entry.id   5cf58c6ae1f67d880e9eaab994479bdc
#
_cell.length_a   1.000
_cell.length_b   1.000
_cell.length_c   1.000
_cell.angle_alpha   90.00
_cell.angle_beta   90.00
_cell.angle_gamma   90.00
#
_symmetry.space_group_name_H-M   'P 1'
#
loop_
_entity.id
_entity.type
_entity.pdbx_description
1 polymer ?
#
loop_
_entity_poly.entity_id
_entity_poly.type
_entity_poly.pdbx_seq_one_letter_code
_entity_poly.pdbx_strand_id
1 'polypeptide(L)'
;MKRFSLILCTINRDQVVREYFESLVRQQDPPSFEVILIDQNPDDRLLPIIADFEHIFLIRRYTTTPGLSHARNLGLNYAEGEIIAFPDDDCTYPENLLKSVSDYLSAEHIDGVSTLVTDKHGRFSASFMYRSSRRISFSNVWRCGVSISIFVKRQAIGDIRFDESLGVGSGTVYGSGEETDFLLNLIKERKLLDFCPDMVVNHPVFIGPWTVKRGYSYGNGMGRVLRKHHYSVFRAFYSAMLQWIRAVIALVTLNFPRMIFHLAMAFGRLTGYFRKTAK
;
A
#
# COMPACT_ATOMS: atom_id res chain seq x y z
N MET A 1 9.69 14.08 20.68
CA MET A 1 8.59 13.22 20.16
C MET A 1 8.97 12.83 18.75
N LYS A 2 8.76 11.58 18.32
CA LYS A 2 9.11 11.12 16.97
C LYS A 2 8.16 11.72 15.95
N ARG A 3 8.69 12.17 14.81
CA ARG A 3 7.86 12.72 13.73
C ARG A 3 7.20 11.60 12.92
N PHE A 4 7.95 10.52 12.61
CA PHE A 4 7.42 9.40 11.83
C PHE A 4 7.52 8.06 12.56
N SER A 5 6.51 7.21 12.35
CA SER A 5 6.59 5.76 12.53
C SER A 5 6.42 5.09 11.15
N LEU A 6 7.45 4.41 10.69
CA LEU A 6 7.48 3.68 9.43
C LEU A 6 7.18 2.20 9.74
N ILE A 7 5.95 1.76 9.46
CA ILE A 7 5.49 0.39 9.73
C ILE A 7 5.86 -0.47 8.53
N LEU A 8 6.98 -1.18 8.65
CA LEU A 8 7.53 -2.07 7.64
C LEU A 8 7.13 -3.51 7.92
N CYS A 9 6.34 -4.11 7.03
CA CYS A 9 5.94 -5.52 7.13
C CYS A 9 6.70 -6.35 6.10
N THR A 10 7.32 -7.47 6.51
CA THR A 10 8.10 -8.31 5.60
C THR A 10 7.91 -9.79 5.88
N ILE A 11 8.05 -10.61 4.83
CA ILE A 11 8.03 -12.08 4.89
C ILE A 11 8.88 -12.67 3.77
N ASN A 12 9.71 -13.67 4.09
CA ASN A 12 10.58 -14.40 3.15
C ASN A 12 11.57 -13.51 2.36
N ARG A 13 11.93 -12.36 2.91
CA ARG A 13 12.82 -11.38 2.29
C ARG A 13 13.83 -10.87 3.31
N ASP A 14 15.01 -10.50 2.83
CA ASP A 14 16.10 -9.95 3.64
C ASP A 14 16.82 -8.82 2.86
N GLN A 15 17.41 -9.10 1.70
CA GLN A 15 18.20 -8.11 0.96
C GLN A 15 17.42 -6.84 0.59
N VAL A 16 16.15 -6.95 0.23
CA VAL A 16 15.33 -5.77 -0.10
C VAL A 16 15.02 -4.92 1.14
N VAL A 17 14.92 -5.54 2.33
CA VAL A 17 14.81 -4.81 3.61
C VAL A 17 16.08 -3.99 3.87
N ARG A 18 17.25 -4.56 3.57
CA ARG A 18 18.53 -3.83 3.63
C ARG A 18 18.52 -2.63 2.70
N GLU A 19 18.12 -2.78 1.44
CA GLU A 19 18.03 -1.70 0.47
C GLU A 19 17.09 -0.58 0.92
N TYR A 20 15.95 -0.93 1.54
CA TYR A 20 15.05 0.04 2.15
C TYR A 20 15.74 0.80 3.29
N PHE A 21 16.42 0.12 4.23
CA PHE A 21 17.14 0.77 5.33
C PHE A 21 18.27 1.68 4.83
N GLU A 22 19.01 1.25 3.82
CA GLU A 22 20.01 2.10 3.15
C GLU A 22 19.38 3.37 2.56
N SER A 23 18.14 3.29 2.05
CA SER A 23 17.44 4.48 1.56
C SER A 23 17.05 5.44 2.69
N LEU A 24 16.80 4.93 3.89
CA LEU A 24 16.58 5.76 5.09
C LEU A 24 17.85 6.44 5.57
N VAL A 25 19.00 5.76 5.49
CA VAL A 25 20.31 6.37 5.81
C VAL A 25 20.64 7.54 4.89
N ARG A 26 20.23 7.47 3.61
CA ARG A 26 20.44 8.52 2.63
C ARG A 26 19.51 9.72 2.74
N GLN A 27 18.53 9.71 3.67
CA GLN A 27 17.65 10.87 3.85
C GLN A 27 18.44 12.11 4.29
N GLN A 28 18.20 13.24 3.63
CA GLN A 28 18.82 14.54 3.94
C GLN A 28 17.97 15.29 4.96
N ASP A 29 18.59 15.71 6.06
CA ASP A 29 17.94 16.43 7.17
C ASP A 29 16.57 15.81 7.56
N PRO A 30 16.49 14.49 7.76
CA PRO A 30 15.22 13.85 8.03
C PRO A 30 14.67 14.28 9.39
N PRO A 31 13.37 14.55 9.50
CA PRO A 31 12.73 14.62 10.80
C PRO A 31 12.92 13.30 11.55
N SER A 32 12.87 13.34 12.88
CA SER A 32 13.04 12.14 13.69
C SER A 32 12.05 11.03 13.32
N PHE A 33 12.53 9.81 13.14
CA PHE A 33 11.70 8.68 12.77
C PHE A 33 12.07 7.42 13.56
N GLU A 34 11.18 6.46 13.55
CA GLU A 34 11.41 5.08 13.97
C GLU A 34 10.92 4.13 12.89
N VAL A 35 11.51 2.95 12.83
CA VAL A 35 11.02 1.82 12.05
C VAL A 35 10.37 0.80 12.98
N ILE A 36 9.11 0.49 12.73
CA ILE A 36 8.40 -0.60 13.38
C ILE A 36 8.40 -1.77 12.40
N LEU A 37 9.35 -2.67 12.60
CA LEU A 37 9.56 -3.83 11.73
C LEU A 37 8.66 -4.98 12.20
N ILE A 38 7.65 -5.30 11.40
CA ILE A 38 6.77 -6.44 11.64
C ILE A 38 7.25 -7.62 10.81
N ASP A 39 7.95 -8.50 11.48
CA ASP A 39 8.63 -9.65 10.92
C ASP A 39 7.72 -10.88 10.94
N GLN A 40 7.34 -11.36 9.76
CA GLN A 40 6.50 -12.54 9.57
C GLN A 40 7.31 -13.78 9.15
N ASN A 41 8.66 -13.71 9.27
CA ASN A 41 9.53 -14.86 8.98
C ASN A 41 9.49 -15.88 10.11
N PRO A 42 9.64 -17.17 9.80
CA PRO A 42 9.75 -18.22 10.81
C PRO A 42 11.16 -18.33 11.44
N ASP A 43 12.11 -17.52 10.99
CA ASP A 43 13.52 -17.54 11.38
C ASP A 43 14.06 -16.13 11.66
N ASP A 44 15.29 -16.05 12.11
CA ASP A 44 15.95 -14.81 12.52
C ASP A 44 16.79 -14.14 11.42
N ARG A 45 16.45 -14.36 10.12
CA ARG A 45 17.20 -13.84 8.95
C ARG A 45 17.39 -12.31 8.96
N LEU A 46 16.53 -11.56 9.65
CA LEU A 46 16.59 -10.11 9.71
C LEU A 46 17.52 -9.58 10.83
N LEU A 47 17.91 -10.41 11.82
CA LEU A 47 18.76 -9.95 12.92
C LEU A 47 20.09 -9.36 12.46
N PRO A 48 20.82 -9.95 11.49
CA PRO A 48 22.07 -9.35 11.02
C PRO A 48 21.84 -7.98 10.37
N ILE A 49 20.72 -7.82 9.65
CA ILE A 49 20.37 -6.54 9.02
C ILE A 49 20.02 -5.50 10.09
N ILE A 50 19.23 -5.87 11.09
CA ILE A 50 18.89 -4.96 12.19
C ILE A 50 20.15 -4.48 12.90
N ALA A 51 21.09 -5.37 13.22
CA ALA A 51 22.35 -5.04 13.88
C ALA A 51 23.19 -4.02 13.09
N ASP A 52 23.15 -4.06 11.75
CA ASP A 52 23.90 -3.12 10.92
C ASP A 52 23.31 -1.69 10.96
N PHE A 53 22.02 -1.51 11.31
CA PHE A 53 21.33 -0.21 11.22
C PHE A 53 20.80 0.32 12.56
N GLU A 54 20.65 -0.49 13.61
CA GLU A 54 20.04 -0.08 14.90
C GLU A 54 20.82 1.01 15.63
N HIS A 55 22.11 1.19 15.31
CA HIS A 55 22.94 2.26 15.82
C HIS A 55 22.77 3.60 15.06
N ILE A 56 22.08 3.60 13.90
CA ILE A 56 21.85 4.77 13.07
C ILE A 56 20.45 5.35 13.34
N PHE A 57 19.43 4.50 13.40
CA PHE A 57 18.06 4.88 13.70
C PHE A 57 17.34 3.80 14.53
N LEU A 58 16.28 4.19 15.23
CA LEU A 58 15.55 3.28 16.09
C LEU A 58 14.76 2.25 15.26
N ILE A 59 15.03 0.97 15.48
CA ILE A 59 14.30 -0.17 14.93
C ILE A 59 13.66 -0.94 16.09
N ARG A 60 12.35 -1.15 16.03
CA ARG A 60 11.60 -2.01 16.95
C ARG A 60 11.04 -3.18 16.18
N ARG A 61 11.56 -4.39 16.40
CA ARG A 61 11.12 -5.63 15.76
C ARG A 61 10.02 -6.29 16.58
N TYR A 62 8.96 -6.68 15.91
CA TYR A 62 7.86 -7.50 16.43
C TYR A 62 7.60 -8.66 15.47
N THR A 63 7.43 -9.86 15.99
CA THR A 63 7.12 -11.05 15.18
C THR A 63 5.63 -11.34 15.18
N THR A 64 5.10 -11.83 14.05
CA THR A 64 3.70 -12.23 13.91
C THR A 64 3.51 -13.28 12.83
N THR A 65 2.31 -13.86 12.79
CA THR A 65 1.91 -14.78 11.71
C THR A 65 1.69 -14.04 10.38
N PRO A 66 1.77 -14.73 9.23
CA PRO A 66 1.54 -14.12 7.93
C PRO A 66 0.16 -13.47 7.79
N GLY A 67 0.15 -12.26 7.19
CA GLY A 67 -1.05 -11.49 6.91
C GLY A 67 -0.74 -9.98 6.89
N LEU A 68 -0.73 -9.35 5.71
CA LEU A 68 -0.26 -7.96 5.57
C LEU A 68 -1.11 -6.97 6.38
N SER A 69 -2.43 -7.06 6.31
CA SER A 69 -3.34 -6.20 7.07
C SER A 69 -3.20 -6.40 8.58
N HIS A 70 -3.08 -7.66 9.02
CA HIS A 70 -2.83 -8.02 10.41
C HIS A 70 -1.49 -7.44 10.90
N ALA A 71 -0.44 -7.61 10.13
CA ALA A 71 0.90 -7.07 10.45
C ALA A 71 0.88 -5.54 10.56
N ARG A 72 0.22 -4.82 9.62
CA ARG A 72 0.07 -3.37 9.70
C ARG A 72 -0.73 -2.92 10.93
N ASN A 73 -1.79 -3.64 11.29
CA ASN A 73 -2.56 -3.37 12.50
C ASN A 73 -1.74 -3.56 13.77
N LEU A 74 -0.91 -4.62 13.83
CA LEU A 74 0.02 -4.83 14.92
C LEU A 74 1.00 -3.65 15.03
N GLY A 75 1.57 -3.20 13.91
CA GLY A 75 2.47 -2.05 13.86
C GLY A 75 1.81 -0.76 14.33
N LEU A 76 0.54 -0.52 13.99
CA LEU A 76 -0.22 0.64 14.45
C LEU A 76 -0.34 0.72 15.99
N ASN A 77 -0.38 -0.42 16.68
CA ASN A 77 -0.47 -0.45 18.15
C ASN A 77 0.82 0.03 18.84
N TYR A 78 1.96 -0.06 18.14
CA TYR A 78 3.28 0.36 18.67
C TYR A 78 3.78 1.68 18.10
N ALA A 79 3.06 2.28 17.16
CA ALA A 79 3.46 3.52 16.51
C ALA A 79 3.34 4.71 17.45
N GLU A 80 4.47 5.43 17.68
CA GLU A 80 4.54 6.61 18.54
C GLU A 80 4.68 7.93 17.76
N GLY A 81 5.06 7.84 16.47
CA GLY A 81 5.24 9.00 15.60
C GLY A 81 3.95 9.77 15.36
N GLU A 82 4.09 11.04 15.05
CA GLU A 82 2.96 11.91 14.68
C GLU A 82 2.38 11.54 13.32
N ILE A 83 3.23 11.05 12.42
CA ILE A 83 2.89 10.63 11.05
C ILE A 83 3.19 9.15 10.92
N ILE A 84 2.24 8.40 10.42
CA ILE A 84 2.37 6.97 10.15
C ILE A 84 2.51 6.76 8.64
N ALA A 85 3.46 5.90 8.25
CA ALA A 85 3.63 5.42 6.89
C ALA A 85 3.67 3.88 6.86
N PHE A 86 3.34 3.31 5.70
CA PHE A 86 3.26 1.86 5.49
C PHE A 86 4.14 1.45 4.29
N PRO A 87 5.48 1.58 4.42
CA PRO A 87 6.37 1.11 3.36
C PRO A 87 6.25 -0.40 3.15
N ASP A 88 6.43 -0.86 1.91
CA ASP A 88 6.70 -2.26 1.61
C ASP A 88 8.21 -2.49 1.66
N ASP A 89 8.63 -3.71 1.87
CA ASP A 89 10.04 -4.08 2.04
C ASP A 89 10.89 -3.92 0.77
N ASP A 90 10.26 -3.78 -0.41
CA ASP A 90 10.94 -3.56 -1.70
C ASP A 90 10.73 -2.14 -2.27
N CYS A 91 10.24 -1.20 -1.46
CA CYS A 91 10.26 0.22 -1.82
C CYS A 91 11.56 0.89 -1.36
N THR A 92 11.86 2.08 -1.88
CA THR A 92 12.92 2.95 -1.40
C THR A 92 12.45 4.40 -1.38
N TYR A 93 12.97 5.17 -0.43
CA TYR A 93 12.63 6.57 -0.27
C TYR A 93 13.72 7.47 -0.87
N PRO A 94 13.38 8.34 -1.84
CA PRO A 94 14.28 9.40 -2.27
C PRO A 94 14.76 10.29 -1.11
N GLU A 95 15.95 10.85 -1.25
CA GLU A 95 16.69 11.52 -0.16
C GLU A 95 15.94 12.62 0.59
N ASN A 96 14.96 13.28 -0.03
CA ASN A 96 14.21 14.38 0.57
C ASN A 96 12.77 13.99 0.97
N LEU A 97 12.36 12.73 0.84
CA LEU A 97 10.95 12.35 0.96
C LEU A 97 10.39 12.66 2.35
N LEU A 98 11.05 12.20 3.42
CA LEU A 98 10.53 12.39 4.78
C LEU A 98 10.43 13.87 5.15
N LYS A 99 11.42 14.68 4.74
CA LYS A 99 11.38 16.12 4.93
C LYS A 99 10.23 16.75 4.18
N SER A 100 10.09 16.47 2.88
CA SER A 100 9.02 17.02 2.03
C SER A 100 7.63 16.68 2.55
N VAL A 101 7.40 15.42 2.98
CA VAL A 101 6.13 14.99 3.58
C VAL A 101 5.87 15.72 4.90
N SER A 102 6.88 15.87 5.75
CA SER A 102 6.73 16.57 7.03
C SER A 102 6.37 18.04 6.82
N ASP A 103 7.07 18.72 5.89
CA ASP A 103 6.84 20.12 5.58
C ASP A 103 5.43 20.32 5.00
N TYR A 104 5.02 19.46 4.05
CA TYR A 104 3.69 19.50 3.45
C TYR A 104 2.57 19.31 4.49
N LEU A 105 2.66 18.29 5.34
CA LEU A 105 1.67 18.05 6.38
C LEU A 105 1.66 19.10 7.50
N SER A 106 2.73 19.87 7.66
CA SER A 106 2.81 20.98 8.60
C SER A 106 2.20 22.26 8.05
N ALA A 107 2.39 22.51 6.74
CA ALA A 107 1.89 23.71 6.08
C ALA A 107 0.39 23.63 5.78
N GLU A 108 -0.09 22.44 5.42
CA GLU A 108 -1.46 22.20 5.00
C GLU A 108 -2.32 21.68 6.15
N HIS A 109 -3.53 22.20 6.27
CA HIS A 109 -4.53 21.75 7.26
C HIS A 109 -5.20 20.46 6.78
N ILE A 110 -4.40 19.39 6.57
CA ILE A 110 -4.85 18.08 6.13
C ILE A 110 -4.41 16.98 7.09
N ASP A 111 -5.07 15.85 7.01
CA ASP A 111 -4.84 14.69 7.87
C ASP A 111 -3.83 13.70 7.32
N GLY A 112 -3.61 13.72 6.01
CA GLY A 112 -2.65 12.83 5.36
C GLY A 112 -2.41 13.18 3.91
N VAL A 113 -1.34 12.61 3.36
CA VAL A 113 -0.95 12.74 1.95
C VAL A 113 -0.59 11.39 1.38
N SER A 114 -0.92 11.18 0.12
CA SER A 114 -0.41 10.08 -0.69
C SER A 114 0.46 10.65 -1.80
N THR A 115 1.57 9.98 -2.09
CA THR A 115 2.57 10.42 -3.05
C THR A 115 2.50 9.62 -4.35
N LEU A 116 3.24 10.02 -5.37
CA LEU A 116 3.38 9.25 -6.59
C LEU A 116 4.25 8.00 -6.34
N VAL A 117 3.94 6.90 -7.04
CA VAL A 117 4.76 5.68 -7.00
C VAL A 117 5.31 5.38 -8.38
N THR A 118 6.64 5.41 -8.50
CA THR A 118 7.35 5.07 -9.73
C THR A 118 8.52 4.15 -9.44
N ASP A 119 9.10 3.57 -10.49
CA ASP A 119 10.44 3.01 -10.36
C ASP A 119 11.50 4.15 -10.43
N LYS A 120 12.76 3.79 -10.22
CA LYS A 120 13.90 4.73 -10.30
C LYS A 120 14.09 5.41 -11.66
N HIS A 121 13.35 4.98 -12.68
CA HIS A 121 13.36 5.56 -14.03
C HIS A 121 12.09 6.40 -14.31
N GLY A 122 11.25 6.65 -13.30
CA GLY A 122 10.01 7.43 -13.43
C GLY A 122 8.84 6.70 -14.09
N ARG A 123 8.94 5.36 -14.29
CA ARG A 123 7.84 4.55 -14.81
C ARG A 123 6.86 4.21 -13.69
N PHE A 124 5.56 4.32 -13.95
CA PHE A 124 4.55 3.88 -12.96
C PHE A 124 4.72 2.41 -12.62
N SER A 125 4.89 2.11 -11.33
CA SER A 125 5.18 0.75 -10.86
C SER A 125 3.97 0.04 -10.28
N ALA A 126 3.04 0.75 -9.66
CA ALA A 126 1.92 0.13 -8.96
C ALA A 126 0.59 0.23 -9.75
N SER A 127 0.14 1.42 -10.10
CA SER A 127 -1.09 1.65 -10.85
C SER A 127 -0.99 2.92 -11.69
N PHE A 128 -1.98 3.17 -12.54
CA PHE A 128 -2.11 4.46 -13.24
C PHE A 128 -2.56 5.52 -12.24
N MET A 129 -1.60 6.27 -11.69
CA MET A 129 -1.84 7.38 -10.78
C MET A 129 -2.04 8.69 -11.56
N TYR A 130 -2.64 9.67 -10.92
CA TYR A 130 -2.74 11.02 -11.48
C TYR A 130 -1.36 11.70 -11.53
N ARG A 131 -1.24 12.73 -12.36
CA ARG A 131 -0.01 13.55 -12.48
C ARG A 131 -0.18 14.97 -11.93
N SER A 132 -1.31 15.26 -11.29
CA SER A 132 -1.57 16.57 -10.67
C SER A 132 -2.15 16.38 -9.28
N SER A 133 -1.78 17.28 -8.39
CA SER A 133 -2.25 17.32 -7.00
C SER A 133 -3.77 17.46 -6.93
N ARG A 134 -4.36 16.79 -5.93
CA ARG A 134 -5.81 16.80 -5.72
C ARG A 134 -6.22 16.28 -4.36
N ARG A 135 -7.38 16.67 -3.90
CA ARG A 135 -8.05 16.06 -2.76
C ARG A 135 -8.44 14.62 -3.09
N ILE A 136 -8.10 13.67 -2.21
CA ILE A 136 -8.54 12.27 -2.33
C ILE A 136 -10.02 12.18 -1.92
N SER A 137 -10.79 11.43 -2.69
CA SER A 137 -12.23 11.28 -2.53
C SER A 137 -12.69 9.87 -2.91
N PHE A 138 -13.93 9.53 -2.62
CA PHE A 138 -14.55 8.27 -3.06
C PHE A 138 -14.44 8.02 -4.57
N SER A 139 -14.44 9.08 -5.39
CA SER A 139 -14.40 8.92 -6.85
C SER A 139 -13.01 8.62 -7.40
N ASN A 140 -11.93 9.09 -6.75
CA ASN A 140 -10.58 9.08 -7.29
C ASN A 140 -9.56 8.26 -6.48
N VAL A 141 -9.89 7.78 -5.29
CA VAL A 141 -8.99 7.03 -4.38
C VAL A 141 -8.24 5.89 -5.09
N TRP A 142 -8.89 5.21 -6.04
CA TRP A 142 -8.33 4.11 -6.84
C TRP A 142 -7.11 4.50 -7.71
N ARG A 143 -6.83 5.78 -7.83
CA ARG A 143 -5.73 6.34 -8.61
C ARG A 143 -4.86 7.31 -7.82
N CYS A 144 -5.11 7.42 -6.52
CA CYS A 144 -4.39 8.32 -5.63
C CYS A 144 -3.68 7.59 -4.50
N GLY A 145 -4.08 6.38 -4.14
CA GLY A 145 -3.56 5.69 -2.97
C GLY A 145 -3.00 4.30 -3.30
N VAL A 146 -1.75 4.11 -2.91
CA VAL A 146 -1.09 2.79 -2.81
C VAL A 146 -0.45 2.77 -1.44
N SER A 147 -0.49 1.66 -0.72
CA SER A 147 -0.05 1.57 0.69
C SER A 147 1.28 2.26 0.95
N ILE A 148 2.28 1.98 0.13
CA ILE A 148 3.65 2.50 0.26
C ILE A 148 3.78 4.01 0.13
N SER A 149 2.78 4.67 -0.44
CA SER A 149 2.75 6.10 -0.69
C SER A 149 1.93 6.90 0.33
N ILE A 150 1.34 6.22 1.31
CA ILE A 150 0.40 6.81 2.26
C ILE A 150 1.13 7.27 3.52
N PHE A 151 0.97 8.56 3.86
CA PHE A 151 1.44 9.18 5.08
C PHE A 151 0.25 9.86 5.77
N VAL A 152 -0.10 9.43 6.98
CA VAL A 152 -1.31 9.90 7.68
C VAL A 152 -0.94 10.32 9.10
N LYS A 153 -1.47 11.45 9.57
CA LYS A 153 -1.33 11.87 10.97
C LYS A 153 -1.94 10.81 11.88
N ARG A 154 -1.19 10.33 12.87
CA ARG A 154 -1.63 9.28 13.80
C ARG A 154 -2.97 9.61 14.46
N GLN A 155 -3.18 10.87 14.86
CA GLN A 155 -4.44 11.33 15.41
C GLN A 155 -5.64 11.20 14.46
N ALA A 156 -5.40 11.26 13.14
CA ALA A 156 -6.46 11.08 12.16
C ALA A 156 -6.82 9.61 11.96
N ILE A 157 -5.88 8.71 12.17
CA ILE A 157 -6.11 7.26 12.12
C ILE A 157 -7.01 6.84 13.30
N GLY A 158 -6.71 7.29 14.52
CA GLY A 158 -7.48 6.92 15.70
C GLY A 158 -7.66 5.40 15.81
N ASP A 159 -8.93 4.96 15.87
CA ASP A 159 -9.29 3.53 15.96
C ASP A 159 -9.47 2.85 14.59
N ILE A 160 -9.24 3.56 13.47
CA ILE A 160 -9.33 2.97 12.14
C ILE A 160 -8.22 1.94 11.98
N ARG A 161 -8.59 0.74 11.48
CA ARG A 161 -7.67 -0.38 11.24
C ARG A 161 -7.87 -0.92 9.82
N PHE A 162 -6.86 -1.60 9.32
CA PHE A 162 -6.97 -2.38 8.09
C PHE A 162 -7.95 -3.55 8.31
N ASP A 163 -8.76 -3.84 7.30
CA ASP A 163 -9.63 -5.03 7.31
C ASP A 163 -8.76 -6.27 7.06
N GLU A 164 -8.57 -7.10 8.10
CA GLU A 164 -7.71 -8.29 8.05
C GLU A 164 -8.23 -9.38 7.11
N SER A 165 -9.46 -9.28 6.65
CA SER A 165 -9.97 -10.14 5.58
C SER A 165 -9.48 -9.75 4.19
N LEU A 166 -8.84 -8.57 4.03
CA LEU A 166 -8.30 -8.03 2.78
C LEU A 166 -6.78 -8.10 2.76
N GLY A 167 -6.22 -8.20 1.56
CA GLY A 167 -4.78 -8.13 1.34
C GLY A 167 -4.09 -9.47 1.26
N VAL A 168 -2.81 -9.40 0.93
CA VAL A 168 -1.96 -10.60 0.77
C VAL A 168 -1.80 -11.30 2.12
N GLY A 169 -1.95 -12.64 2.13
CA GLY A 169 -1.79 -13.43 3.34
C GLY A 169 -3.00 -13.41 4.29
N SER A 170 -4.11 -12.77 3.92
CA SER A 170 -5.34 -12.72 4.75
C SER A 170 -6.03 -14.07 5.00
N GLY A 171 -5.60 -15.14 4.34
CA GLY A 171 -6.28 -16.44 4.39
C GLY A 171 -7.62 -16.48 3.65
N THR A 172 -8.03 -15.37 3.03
CA THR A 172 -9.29 -15.25 2.29
C THR A 172 -9.06 -15.22 0.78
N VAL A 173 -10.13 -15.10 0.01
CA VAL A 173 -10.07 -14.90 -1.44
C VAL A 173 -9.79 -13.44 -1.84
N TYR A 174 -9.75 -12.52 -0.89
CA TYR A 174 -9.64 -11.07 -1.11
C TYR A 174 -8.18 -10.61 -0.98
N GLY A 175 -7.34 -10.89 -1.97
CA GLY A 175 -5.89 -10.68 -1.90
C GLY A 175 -5.41 -9.25 -2.18
N SER A 176 -6.29 -8.24 -2.13
CA SER A 176 -5.93 -6.83 -2.31
C SER A 176 -7.01 -5.90 -1.79
N GLY A 177 -6.75 -4.60 -1.85
CA GLY A 177 -7.73 -3.53 -1.59
C GLY A 177 -7.74 -3.04 -0.15
N GLU A 178 -6.89 -3.56 0.71
CA GLU A 178 -6.77 -3.18 2.11
C GLU A 178 -6.41 -1.70 2.28
N GLU A 179 -5.52 -1.17 1.45
CA GLU A 179 -5.13 0.24 1.46
C GLU A 179 -6.24 1.16 0.99
N THR A 180 -6.97 0.73 -0.04
CA THR A 180 -8.12 1.50 -0.54
C THR A 180 -9.25 1.51 0.48
N ASP A 181 -9.52 0.37 1.13
CA ASP A 181 -10.48 0.27 2.23
C ASP A 181 -10.10 1.20 3.40
N PHE A 182 -8.83 1.20 3.78
CA PHE A 182 -8.31 2.06 4.84
C PHE A 182 -8.50 3.55 4.52
N LEU A 183 -8.12 3.99 3.31
CA LEU A 183 -8.32 5.37 2.87
C LEU A 183 -9.80 5.76 2.81
N LEU A 184 -10.66 4.86 2.34
CA LEU A 184 -12.10 5.11 2.29
C LEU A 184 -12.72 5.22 3.68
N ASN A 185 -12.21 4.48 4.67
CA ASN A 185 -12.63 4.63 6.06
C ASN A 185 -12.21 5.99 6.64
N LEU A 186 -10.98 6.45 6.35
CA LEU A 186 -10.54 7.80 6.73
C LEU A 186 -11.45 8.89 6.11
N ILE A 187 -11.78 8.75 4.82
CA ILE A 187 -12.66 9.70 4.12
C ILE A 187 -14.08 9.69 4.73
N LYS A 188 -14.61 8.54 5.13
CA LYS A 188 -15.90 8.43 5.83
C LYS A 188 -15.90 9.20 7.15
N GLU A 189 -14.78 9.15 7.88
CA GLU A 189 -14.55 9.91 9.10
C GLU A 189 -14.17 11.38 8.84
N ARG A 190 -14.45 11.87 7.59
CA ARG A 190 -14.22 13.26 7.15
C ARG A 190 -12.76 13.71 7.26
N LYS A 191 -11.80 12.77 7.23
CA LYS A 191 -10.38 13.13 7.20
C LYS A 191 -10.01 13.68 5.83
N LEU A 192 -9.20 14.73 5.85
CA LEU A 192 -8.77 15.44 4.65
C LEU A 192 -7.44 14.82 4.15
N LEU A 193 -7.49 14.17 3.00
CA LEU A 193 -6.35 13.49 2.42
C LEU A 193 -6.04 14.09 1.04
N ASP A 194 -4.79 14.41 0.79
CA ASP A 194 -4.34 14.91 -0.51
C ASP A 194 -3.47 13.88 -1.24
N PHE A 195 -3.48 13.98 -2.55
CA PHE A 195 -2.53 13.32 -3.43
C PHE A 195 -1.57 14.38 -3.99
N CYS A 196 -0.27 14.19 -3.74
CA CYS A 196 0.78 15.11 -4.20
C CYS A 196 1.81 14.32 -5.04
N PRO A 197 1.76 14.43 -6.38
CA PRO A 197 2.66 13.69 -7.27
C PRO A 197 4.10 14.25 -7.32
N ASP A 198 4.35 15.43 -6.75
CA ASP A 198 5.69 16.02 -6.68
C ASP A 198 6.59 15.28 -5.66
N MET A 199 5.98 14.58 -4.71
CA MET A 199 6.65 13.64 -3.83
C MET A 199 6.54 12.23 -4.40
N VAL A 200 7.63 11.46 -4.36
CA VAL A 200 7.71 10.14 -5.01
C VAL A 200 8.22 9.09 -4.04
N VAL A 201 7.62 7.91 -4.07
CA VAL A 201 8.18 6.68 -3.50
C VAL A 201 8.61 5.78 -4.65
N ASN A 202 9.82 5.24 -4.58
CA ASN A 202 10.30 4.29 -5.58
C ASN A 202 9.90 2.86 -5.22
N HIS A 203 9.41 2.13 -6.21
CA HIS A 203 9.04 0.72 -6.07
C HIS A 203 9.26 -0.01 -7.41
N PRO A 204 9.77 -1.23 -7.44
CA PRO A 204 9.98 -1.97 -8.67
C PRO A 204 8.71 -2.15 -9.50
N VAL A 205 8.83 -2.09 -10.82
CA VAL A 205 7.70 -2.40 -11.71
C VAL A 205 7.40 -3.88 -11.64
N PHE A 206 6.13 -4.22 -11.42
CA PHE A 206 5.71 -5.62 -11.43
C PHE A 206 5.79 -6.23 -12.85
N ILE A 207 6.63 -7.24 -12.99
CA ILE A 207 6.87 -7.94 -14.25
C ILE A 207 6.31 -9.37 -14.31
N GLY A 208 5.62 -9.85 -13.29
CA GLY A 208 5.03 -11.19 -13.18
C GLY A 208 5.44 -11.91 -11.89
N PRO A 209 5.01 -13.12 -11.66
CA PRO A 209 4.24 -13.99 -12.56
C PRO A 209 2.75 -13.58 -12.68
N TRP A 210 2.23 -13.68 -13.92
CA TRP A 210 0.82 -13.42 -14.25
C TRP A 210 -0.01 -14.70 -14.04
N THR A 211 -0.39 -15.02 -12.79
CA THR A 211 -1.15 -16.24 -12.48
C THR A 211 -2.65 -15.98 -12.36
N VAL A 212 -3.47 -16.97 -12.74
CA VAL A 212 -4.93 -16.94 -12.59
C VAL A 212 -5.32 -16.70 -11.14
N LYS A 213 -4.70 -17.44 -10.21
CA LYS A 213 -4.97 -17.34 -8.76
C LYS A 213 -4.79 -15.92 -8.25
N ARG A 214 -3.65 -15.28 -8.61
CA ARG A 214 -3.37 -13.89 -8.20
C ARG A 214 -4.35 -12.91 -8.84
N GLY A 215 -4.60 -13.04 -10.16
CA GLY A 215 -5.57 -12.18 -10.85
C GLY A 215 -6.96 -12.26 -10.23
N TYR A 216 -7.46 -13.47 -9.98
CA TYR A 216 -8.75 -13.69 -9.36
C TYR A 216 -8.83 -13.14 -7.94
N SER A 217 -7.82 -13.41 -7.11
CA SER A 217 -7.75 -12.95 -5.73
C SER A 217 -7.71 -11.42 -5.63
N TYR A 218 -6.89 -10.77 -6.47
CA TYR A 218 -6.81 -9.29 -6.53
C TYR A 218 -8.13 -8.67 -7.04
N GLY A 219 -8.74 -9.32 -8.03
CA GLY A 219 -10.08 -8.91 -8.48
C GLY A 219 -11.12 -8.98 -7.39
N ASN A 220 -11.14 -10.08 -6.63
CA ASN A 220 -12.08 -10.27 -5.51
C ASN A 220 -11.91 -9.21 -4.42
N GLY A 221 -10.67 -8.87 -4.05
CA GLY A 221 -10.41 -7.82 -3.06
C GLY A 221 -11.00 -6.48 -3.48
N MET A 222 -10.71 -6.04 -4.72
CA MET A 222 -11.29 -4.80 -5.25
C MET A 222 -12.83 -4.87 -5.29
N GLY A 223 -13.42 -5.98 -5.77
CA GLY A 223 -14.87 -6.16 -5.79
C GLY A 223 -15.49 -6.08 -4.39
N ARG A 224 -14.83 -6.68 -3.40
CA ARG A 224 -15.23 -6.61 -1.99
C ARG A 224 -15.24 -5.18 -1.46
N VAL A 225 -14.19 -4.41 -1.71
CA VAL A 225 -14.10 -3.00 -1.29
C VAL A 225 -15.20 -2.16 -1.95
N LEU A 226 -15.45 -2.34 -3.25
CA LEU A 226 -16.56 -1.67 -3.93
C LEU A 226 -17.91 -1.96 -3.24
N ARG A 227 -18.17 -3.21 -2.87
CA ARG A 227 -19.39 -3.60 -2.16
C ARG A 227 -19.47 -3.03 -0.76
N LYS A 228 -18.40 -3.15 0.02
CA LYS A 228 -18.28 -2.68 1.41
C LYS A 228 -18.55 -1.17 1.52
N HIS A 229 -18.06 -0.41 0.55
CA HIS A 229 -18.22 1.04 0.51
C HIS A 229 -19.40 1.53 -0.35
N HIS A 230 -20.36 0.65 -0.62
CA HIS A 230 -21.62 0.99 -1.30
C HIS A 230 -21.48 1.65 -2.68
N TYR A 231 -20.40 1.34 -3.42
CA TYR A 231 -20.33 1.75 -4.81
C TYR A 231 -21.41 1.06 -5.62
N SER A 232 -21.91 1.76 -6.66
CA SER A 232 -22.96 1.21 -7.52
C SER A 232 -22.46 -0.06 -8.25
N VAL A 233 -23.41 -0.92 -8.60
CA VAL A 233 -23.13 -2.10 -9.43
C VAL A 233 -22.51 -1.73 -10.78
N PHE A 234 -22.91 -0.57 -11.35
CA PHE A 234 -22.30 -0.04 -12.57
C PHE A 234 -20.80 0.23 -12.42
N ARG A 235 -20.36 0.69 -11.23
CA ARG A 235 -18.94 0.88 -10.95
C ARG A 235 -18.17 -0.46 -10.94
N ALA A 236 -18.79 -1.53 -10.42
CA ALA A 236 -18.21 -2.87 -10.44
C ALA A 236 -18.07 -3.39 -11.88
N PHE A 237 -19.12 -3.28 -12.70
CA PHE A 237 -19.06 -3.64 -14.12
C PHE A 237 -18.04 -2.82 -14.90
N TYR A 238 -18.02 -1.50 -14.71
CA TYR A 238 -17.02 -0.63 -15.34
C TYR A 238 -15.59 -1.05 -14.98
N SER A 239 -15.35 -1.35 -13.71
CA SER A 239 -14.02 -1.78 -13.27
C SER A 239 -13.61 -3.13 -13.88
N ALA A 240 -14.57 -4.07 -14.01
CA ALA A 240 -14.35 -5.35 -14.70
C ALA A 240 -14.08 -5.16 -16.20
N MET A 241 -14.85 -4.28 -16.86
CA MET A 241 -14.68 -3.93 -18.28
C MET A 241 -13.26 -3.40 -18.57
N LEU A 242 -12.70 -2.57 -17.68
CA LEU A 242 -11.31 -2.11 -17.84
C LEU A 242 -10.30 -3.25 -17.84
N GLN A 243 -10.56 -4.34 -17.10
CA GLN A 243 -9.70 -5.53 -17.14
C GLN A 243 -9.92 -6.34 -18.43
N TRP A 244 -11.13 -6.41 -18.94
CA TRP A 244 -11.40 -7.00 -20.25
C TRP A 244 -10.62 -6.29 -21.36
N ILE A 245 -10.63 -4.95 -21.38
CA ILE A 245 -9.84 -4.17 -22.34
C ILE A 245 -8.35 -4.51 -22.24
N ARG A 246 -7.81 -4.61 -21.02
CA ARG A 246 -6.41 -5.01 -20.83
C ARG A 246 -6.13 -6.45 -21.28
N ALA A 247 -7.08 -7.35 -21.13
CA ALA A 247 -6.97 -8.71 -21.63
C ALA A 247 -6.92 -8.73 -23.16
N VAL A 248 -7.76 -7.93 -23.83
CA VAL A 248 -7.72 -7.79 -25.30
C VAL A 248 -6.38 -7.20 -25.76
N ILE A 249 -5.85 -6.19 -25.10
CA ILE A 249 -4.53 -5.62 -25.41
C ILE A 249 -3.45 -6.69 -25.24
N ALA A 250 -3.50 -7.49 -24.16
CA ALA A 250 -2.53 -8.57 -23.93
C ALA A 250 -2.65 -9.67 -24.99
N LEU A 251 -3.85 -9.98 -25.49
CA LEU A 251 -4.08 -10.92 -26.59
C LEU A 251 -3.44 -10.40 -27.90
N VAL A 252 -3.68 -9.13 -28.25
CA VAL A 252 -3.12 -8.51 -29.46
C VAL A 252 -1.58 -8.49 -29.42
N THR A 253 -1.00 -8.35 -28.20
CA THR A 253 0.47 -8.42 -28.01
C THR A 253 0.97 -9.84 -27.76
N LEU A 254 0.16 -10.88 -28.03
CA LEU A 254 0.47 -12.32 -27.87
C LEU A 254 0.97 -12.70 -26.46
N ASN A 255 0.60 -11.91 -25.43
CA ASN A 255 0.96 -12.20 -24.05
C ASN A 255 -0.18 -12.96 -23.34
N PHE A 256 -0.29 -14.25 -23.62
CA PHE A 256 -1.36 -15.12 -23.10
C PHE A 256 -1.43 -15.20 -21.58
N PRO A 257 -0.30 -15.33 -20.82
CA PRO A 257 -0.37 -15.33 -19.38
C PRO A 257 -1.00 -14.04 -18.81
N ARG A 258 -0.63 -12.89 -19.37
CA ARG A 258 -1.17 -11.59 -18.96
C ARG A 258 -2.65 -11.45 -19.35
N MET A 259 -3.04 -11.98 -20.52
CA MET A 259 -4.45 -12.02 -20.94
C MET A 259 -5.29 -12.77 -19.92
N ILE A 260 -4.91 -14.01 -19.59
CA ILE A 260 -5.64 -14.88 -18.66
C ILE A 260 -5.69 -14.25 -17.26
N PHE A 261 -4.61 -13.64 -16.80
CA PHE A 261 -4.57 -12.89 -15.54
C PHE A 261 -5.63 -11.78 -15.51
N HIS A 262 -5.74 -10.96 -16.56
CA HIS A 262 -6.72 -9.89 -16.61
C HIS A 262 -8.16 -10.39 -16.72
N LEU A 263 -8.40 -11.50 -17.43
CA LEU A 263 -9.72 -12.16 -17.44
C LEU A 263 -10.10 -12.65 -16.04
N ALA A 264 -9.18 -13.31 -15.35
CA ALA A 264 -9.39 -13.77 -13.97
C ALA A 264 -9.66 -12.60 -13.02
N MET A 265 -8.95 -11.47 -13.19
CA MET A 265 -9.16 -10.27 -12.40
C MET A 265 -10.53 -9.63 -12.70
N ALA A 266 -10.97 -9.57 -13.94
CA ALA A 266 -12.30 -9.08 -14.31
C ALA A 266 -13.41 -9.90 -13.64
N PHE A 267 -13.30 -11.22 -13.72
CA PHE A 267 -14.24 -12.14 -13.09
C PHE A 267 -14.20 -12.00 -11.56
N GLY A 268 -13.00 -11.91 -10.98
CA GLY A 268 -12.81 -11.67 -9.55
C GLY A 268 -13.49 -10.39 -9.05
N ARG A 269 -13.46 -9.28 -9.81
CA ARG A 269 -14.12 -8.02 -9.44
C ARG A 269 -15.64 -8.18 -9.31
N LEU A 270 -16.25 -8.92 -10.21
CA LEU A 270 -17.69 -9.19 -10.15
C LEU A 270 -18.00 -10.16 -9.01
N THR A 271 -17.28 -11.28 -8.90
CA THR A 271 -17.52 -12.25 -7.82
C THR A 271 -17.31 -11.64 -6.44
N GLY A 272 -16.27 -10.83 -6.23
CA GLY A 272 -16.03 -10.13 -4.97
C GLY A 272 -17.12 -9.13 -4.61
N TYR A 273 -17.69 -8.46 -5.62
CA TYR A 273 -18.79 -7.53 -5.41
C TYR A 273 -20.09 -8.24 -5.02
N PHE A 274 -20.42 -9.36 -5.70
CA PHE A 274 -21.69 -10.08 -5.47
C PHE A 274 -21.63 -11.14 -4.37
N ARG A 275 -20.43 -11.53 -3.93
CA ARG A 275 -20.28 -12.53 -2.88
C ARG A 275 -20.91 -12.05 -1.57
N LYS A 276 -21.87 -12.83 -1.07
CA LYS A 276 -22.44 -12.61 0.26
C LYS A 276 -21.35 -12.85 1.31
N THR A 277 -21.21 -11.96 2.26
CA THR A 277 -20.45 -12.25 3.50
C THR A 277 -21.16 -13.38 4.22
N ALA A 278 -20.47 -14.46 4.51
CA ALA A 278 -20.92 -15.34 5.56
C ALA A 278 -21.07 -14.48 6.84
N LYS A 279 -22.25 -14.53 7.44
CA LYS A 279 -22.53 -13.89 8.73
C LYS A 279 -21.70 -14.55 9.81
#